data_265b2b3aa6fafbce01c1606b483ebb38
#
_entry.id   265b2b3aa6fafbce01c1606b483ebb38
#
_cell.length_a   1.000
_cell.length_b   1.000
_cell.length_c   1.000
_cell.angle_alpha   90.00
_cell.angle_beta   90.00
_cell.angle_gamma   90.00
#
_symmetry.space_group_name_H-M   'P 1'
#
loop_
_entity.id
_entity.type
_entity.pdbx_description
1 polymer ?
#
loop_
_entity_poly.entity_id
_entity_poly.type
_entity_poly.pdbx_seq_one_letter_code
_entity_poly.pdbx_strand_id
1 'polypeptide(L)'
;MNILLSCPSKFSLVSKNLKKLGGIESLNLELAKTLSRENINVTLATDCKKTIIKNKITNIPIDKLKSNSKNFSFDSIVTSNDTSLYSYFKKSKKILWLHNKLQIEKAIRKKNFFPINYHRPHVVFVSNYLSNFTSRFLFFKKRFIISNFLSNFFIVKKMNFDRKKIFVWSVQRDKGLSELIEIWINKIYQRDKSVKLYIFGVNNKISKSKNTFLKSKNIFFFGRVSKSKLKSTYLNSLGMICLGYDETFCLNALEGNSCGLPIITFGKTALKDYSISNYNSIIAKNFTDLENKIFYLLSLSKHKKDKLIKNSFNHSKKFRLNIISKLWIKLFKNI
;
A
#
# COMPACT_ATOMS: atom_id res chain seq x y z
N MET A 1 -27.65 -6.78 -0.74
CA MET A 1 -26.78 -5.98 -1.63
C MET A 1 -25.74 -6.90 -2.23
N ASN A 2 -25.63 -6.92 -3.56
CA ASN A 2 -24.73 -7.76 -4.34
C ASN A 2 -23.59 -6.93 -4.90
N ILE A 3 -22.37 -7.17 -4.47
CA ILE A 3 -21.19 -6.38 -4.87
C ILE A 3 -20.21 -7.26 -5.64
N LEU A 4 -19.77 -6.77 -6.79
CA LEU A 4 -18.64 -7.31 -7.52
C LEU A 4 -17.37 -6.51 -7.20
N LEU A 5 -16.33 -7.19 -6.70
CA LEU A 5 -14.96 -6.65 -6.63
C LEU A 5 -14.14 -7.28 -7.74
N SER A 6 -13.55 -6.47 -8.61
CA SER A 6 -12.70 -6.95 -9.70
C SER A 6 -11.26 -6.49 -9.54
N CYS A 7 -10.35 -7.46 -9.53
CA CYS A 7 -8.92 -7.25 -9.50
C CYS A 7 -8.26 -8.17 -10.54
N PRO A 8 -7.90 -7.67 -11.74
CA PRO A 8 -7.33 -8.47 -12.82
C PRO A 8 -5.88 -8.89 -12.48
N SER A 9 -5.78 -9.89 -11.61
CA SER A 9 -4.52 -10.46 -11.11
C SER A 9 -4.68 -11.96 -10.85
N LYS A 10 -3.57 -12.69 -11.01
CA LYS A 10 -3.53 -14.17 -10.88
C LYS A 10 -3.56 -14.62 -9.42
N PHE A 11 -4.73 -14.68 -8.80
CA PHE A 11 -4.91 -15.29 -7.48
C PHE A 11 -6.32 -15.85 -7.31
N SER A 12 -6.52 -16.70 -6.31
CA SER A 12 -7.83 -17.22 -5.91
C SER A 12 -7.94 -17.38 -4.40
N LEU A 13 -9.14 -17.56 -3.87
CA LEU A 13 -9.41 -17.73 -2.43
C LEU A 13 -8.70 -18.94 -1.78
N VAL A 14 -8.25 -19.91 -2.57
CA VAL A 14 -7.56 -21.14 -2.10
C VAL A 14 -6.12 -21.22 -2.58
N SER A 15 -5.59 -20.18 -3.17
CA SER A 15 -4.21 -20.15 -3.67
C SER A 15 -3.22 -20.36 -2.51
N LYS A 16 -2.28 -21.31 -2.65
CA LYS A 16 -1.16 -21.51 -1.71
C LYS A 16 -0.30 -20.23 -1.56
N ASN A 17 -0.38 -19.34 -2.54
CA ASN A 17 0.39 -18.09 -2.62
C ASN A 17 -0.31 -16.87 -1.99
N LEU A 18 -1.42 -17.03 -1.25
CA LEU A 18 -2.09 -15.90 -0.58
C LEU A 18 -1.16 -15.09 0.33
N LYS A 19 -0.15 -15.73 0.90
CA LYS A 19 0.89 -15.06 1.70
C LYS A 19 1.84 -14.18 0.88
N LYS A 20 1.85 -14.34 -0.45
CA LYS A 20 2.73 -13.61 -1.40
C LYS A 20 1.99 -12.59 -2.27
N LEU A 21 0.72 -12.30 -1.97
CA LEU A 21 -0.06 -11.31 -2.71
C LEU A 21 0.59 -9.93 -2.64
N GLY A 22 0.47 -9.19 -3.73
CA GLY A 22 0.80 -7.77 -3.78
C GLY A 22 -0.18 -6.92 -2.95
N GLY A 23 0.08 -5.62 -2.87
CA GLY A 23 -0.73 -4.71 -2.07
C GLY A 23 -2.19 -4.66 -2.53
N ILE A 24 -2.43 -4.46 -3.83
CA ILE A 24 -3.78 -4.31 -4.40
C ILE A 24 -4.60 -5.60 -4.26
N GLU A 25 -3.99 -6.75 -4.55
CA GLU A 25 -4.62 -8.06 -4.42
C GLU A 25 -5.02 -8.34 -2.96
N SER A 26 -4.11 -8.03 -2.02
CA SER A 26 -4.37 -8.17 -0.58
C SER A 26 -5.52 -7.28 -0.13
N LEU A 27 -5.58 -6.02 -0.59
CA LEU A 27 -6.66 -5.09 -0.29
C LEU A 27 -8.01 -5.60 -0.82
N ASN A 28 -8.09 -6.04 -2.07
CA ASN A 28 -9.33 -6.58 -2.63
C ASN A 28 -9.81 -7.81 -1.85
N LEU A 29 -8.91 -8.73 -1.53
CA LEU A 29 -9.24 -9.94 -0.78
C LEU A 29 -9.73 -9.64 0.65
N GLU A 30 -9.04 -8.75 1.37
CA GLU A 30 -9.41 -8.40 2.74
C GLU A 30 -10.72 -7.59 2.79
N LEU A 31 -10.94 -6.70 1.82
CA LEU A 31 -12.21 -5.98 1.67
C LEU A 31 -13.36 -6.95 1.39
N ALA A 32 -13.18 -7.89 0.43
CA ALA A 32 -14.17 -8.92 0.14
C ALA A 32 -14.59 -9.71 1.38
N LYS A 33 -13.59 -10.17 2.16
CA LYS A 33 -13.83 -10.91 3.41
C LYS A 33 -14.59 -10.10 4.45
N THR A 34 -14.30 -8.81 4.53
CA THR A 34 -14.95 -7.94 5.52
C THR A 34 -16.39 -7.62 5.13
N LEU A 35 -16.62 -7.27 3.86
CA LEU A 35 -17.98 -7.02 3.36
C LEU A 35 -18.87 -8.28 3.48
N SER A 36 -18.33 -9.46 3.21
CA SER A 36 -19.07 -10.72 3.37
C SER A 36 -19.47 -11.01 4.82
N ARG A 37 -18.69 -10.58 5.80
CA ARG A 37 -19.05 -10.67 7.24
C ARG A 37 -20.14 -9.69 7.65
N GLU A 38 -20.29 -8.59 6.92
CA GLU A 38 -21.35 -7.59 7.10
C GLU A 38 -22.63 -7.94 6.31
N ASN A 39 -22.82 -9.24 5.99
CA ASN A 39 -23.98 -9.77 5.25
C ASN A 39 -24.18 -9.14 3.86
N ILE A 40 -23.09 -8.72 3.20
CA ILE A 40 -23.07 -8.29 1.81
C ILE A 40 -22.67 -9.47 0.95
N ASN A 41 -23.44 -9.78 -0.09
CA ASN A 41 -23.07 -10.82 -1.06
C ASN A 41 -21.92 -10.32 -1.94
N VAL A 42 -20.77 -10.96 -1.85
CA VAL A 42 -19.56 -10.53 -2.55
C VAL A 42 -19.14 -11.55 -3.59
N THR A 43 -19.02 -11.09 -4.82
CA THR A 43 -18.32 -11.81 -5.89
C THR A 43 -16.95 -11.16 -6.10
N LEU A 44 -15.88 -11.96 -6.09
CA LEU A 44 -14.52 -11.53 -6.37
C LEU A 44 -14.10 -12.03 -7.74
N ALA A 45 -13.94 -11.15 -8.72
CA ALA A 45 -13.47 -11.49 -10.06
C ALA A 45 -11.95 -11.30 -10.17
N THR A 46 -11.25 -12.37 -10.54
CA THR A 46 -9.77 -12.40 -10.67
C THR A 46 -9.35 -13.25 -11.87
N ASP A 47 -8.07 -13.23 -12.24
CA ASP A 47 -7.53 -14.13 -13.27
C ASP A 47 -7.26 -15.53 -12.69
N CYS A 48 -8.24 -16.09 -11.99
CA CYS A 48 -8.19 -17.46 -11.46
C CYS A 48 -8.64 -18.49 -12.52
N LYS A 49 -8.24 -19.75 -12.34
CA LYS A 49 -8.54 -20.82 -13.30
C LYS A 49 -9.98 -21.34 -13.23
N LYS A 50 -10.59 -21.35 -12.05
CA LYS A 50 -11.93 -21.92 -11.80
C LYS A 50 -12.70 -21.13 -10.77
N THR A 51 -14.02 -21.23 -10.83
CA THR A 51 -14.91 -20.64 -9.80
C THR A 51 -14.76 -21.41 -8.49
N ILE A 52 -14.66 -20.68 -7.39
CA ILE A 52 -14.48 -21.20 -6.03
C ILE A 52 -15.40 -20.43 -5.10
N ILE A 53 -16.13 -21.14 -4.26
CA ILE A 53 -16.95 -20.55 -3.21
C ILE A 53 -16.29 -20.86 -1.86
N LYS A 54 -15.97 -19.83 -1.09
CA LYS A 54 -15.38 -19.97 0.24
C LYS A 54 -15.78 -18.79 1.14
N ASN A 55 -16.24 -19.10 2.37
CA ASN A 55 -16.63 -18.10 3.37
C ASN A 55 -17.65 -17.08 2.81
N LYS A 56 -18.68 -17.55 2.13
CA LYS A 56 -19.74 -16.72 1.50
C LYS A 56 -19.22 -15.76 0.40
N ILE A 57 -18.01 -15.99 -0.13
CA ILE A 57 -17.45 -15.23 -1.25
C ILE A 57 -17.36 -16.16 -2.45
N THR A 58 -17.93 -15.74 -3.58
CA THR A 58 -17.74 -16.41 -4.88
C THR A 58 -16.55 -15.77 -5.59
N ASN A 59 -15.47 -16.54 -5.79
CA ASN A 59 -14.35 -16.10 -6.63
C ASN A 59 -14.50 -16.71 -8.02
N ILE A 60 -14.60 -15.88 -9.04
CA ILE A 60 -14.89 -16.28 -10.41
C ILE A 60 -13.78 -15.77 -11.37
N PRO A 61 -13.40 -16.57 -12.40
CA PRO A 61 -12.55 -16.08 -13.49
C PRO A 61 -13.20 -14.91 -14.23
N ILE A 62 -12.44 -13.83 -14.47
CA ILE A 62 -12.94 -12.63 -15.16
C ILE A 62 -13.52 -12.98 -16.53
N ASP A 63 -12.87 -13.86 -17.31
CA ASP A 63 -13.36 -14.24 -18.64
C ASP A 63 -14.67 -15.03 -18.57
N LYS A 64 -14.79 -15.96 -17.60
CA LYS A 64 -16.06 -16.66 -17.35
C LYS A 64 -17.18 -15.69 -16.93
N LEU A 65 -16.85 -14.68 -16.15
CA LEU A 65 -17.81 -13.65 -15.76
C LEU A 65 -18.28 -12.82 -16.97
N LYS A 66 -17.37 -12.49 -17.90
CA LYS A 66 -17.70 -11.77 -19.13
C LYS A 66 -18.60 -12.60 -20.06
N SER A 67 -18.21 -13.85 -20.35
CA SER A 67 -18.97 -14.73 -21.25
C SER A 67 -20.38 -15.04 -20.76
N ASN A 68 -20.57 -15.11 -19.43
CA ASN A 68 -21.86 -15.41 -18.82
C ASN A 68 -22.49 -14.19 -18.10
N SER A 69 -22.16 -12.98 -18.53
CA SER A 69 -22.57 -11.74 -17.83
C SER A 69 -24.07 -11.59 -17.63
N LYS A 70 -24.89 -12.15 -18.56
CA LYS A 70 -26.35 -12.14 -18.48
C LYS A 70 -26.91 -12.90 -17.26
N ASN A 71 -26.15 -13.86 -16.72
CA ASN A 71 -26.55 -14.68 -15.57
C ASN A 71 -26.19 -14.03 -14.23
N PHE A 72 -25.60 -12.85 -14.23
CA PHE A 72 -25.15 -12.14 -13.02
C PHE A 72 -25.79 -10.77 -12.94
N SER A 73 -26.24 -10.42 -11.74
CA SER A 73 -26.74 -9.08 -11.43
C SER A 73 -26.04 -8.55 -10.18
N PHE A 74 -25.48 -7.34 -10.28
CA PHE A 74 -24.80 -6.66 -9.19
C PHE A 74 -25.40 -5.27 -9.00
N ASP A 75 -25.60 -4.88 -7.73
CA ASP A 75 -25.99 -3.52 -7.39
C ASP A 75 -24.85 -2.55 -7.68
N SER A 76 -23.62 -2.96 -7.37
CA SER A 76 -22.41 -2.17 -7.63
C SER A 76 -21.26 -3.06 -8.07
N ILE A 77 -20.42 -2.53 -8.97
CA ILE A 77 -19.17 -3.13 -9.38
C ILE A 77 -18.01 -2.20 -9.03
N VAL A 78 -17.04 -2.71 -8.28
CA VAL A 78 -15.79 -2.04 -7.91
C VAL A 78 -14.65 -2.67 -8.70
N THR A 79 -13.97 -1.87 -9.50
CA THR A 79 -12.85 -2.36 -10.31
C THR A 79 -11.55 -1.66 -9.95
N SER A 80 -10.49 -2.43 -9.71
CA SER A 80 -9.19 -1.91 -9.30
C SER A 80 -8.33 -1.55 -10.51
N ASN A 81 -8.16 -0.24 -10.79
CA ASN A 81 -7.40 0.33 -11.91
C ASN A 81 -7.82 -0.16 -13.30
N ASP A 82 -9.01 -0.70 -13.46
CA ASP A 82 -9.50 -1.34 -14.68
C ASP A 82 -10.96 -1.00 -14.94
N THR A 83 -11.37 -1.00 -16.22
CA THR A 83 -12.75 -0.65 -16.63
C THR A 83 -13.35 -1.71 -17.54
N SER A 84 -12.66 -2.83 -17.77
CA SER A 84 -13.02 -3.84 -18.77
C SER A 84 -14.38 -4.52 -18.55
N LEU A 85 -14.95 -4.42 -17.36
CA LEU A 85 -16.25 -5.00 -17.02
C LEU A 85 -17.44 -4.04 -17.20
N TYR A 86 -17.23 -2.77 -17.47
CA TYR A 86 -18.30 -1.77 -17.46
C TYR A 86 -19.36 -1.98 -18.54
N SER A 87 -18.96 -2.42 -19.72
CA SER A 87 -19.88 -2.72 -20.83
C SER A 87 -20.75 -3.95 -20.60
N TYR A 88 -20.28 -4.89 -19.80
CA TYR A 88 -21.00 -6.14 -19.49
C TYR A 88 -22.10 -5.95 -18.45
N PHE A 89 -21.95 -4.98 -17.54
CA PHE A 89 -22.88 -4.73 -16.43
C PHE A 89 -23.45 -3.32 -16.51
N LYS A 90 -24.23 -3.03 -17.57
CA LYS A 90 -24.75 -1.68 -17.86
C LYS A 90 -25.58 -1.10 -16.72
N LYS A 91 -26.44 -1.91 -16.07
CA LYS A 91 -27.35 -1.49 -14.99
C LYS A 91 -26.67 -1.29 -13.63
N SER A 92 -25.51 -1.90 -13.38
CA SER A 92 -24.81 -1.79 -12.13
C SER A 92 -24.18 -0.40 -11.92
N LYS A 93 -24.14 0.09 -10.68
CA LYS A 93 -23.37 1.29 -10.30
C LYS A 93 -21.88 0.99 -10.43
N LYS A 94 -21.14 1.82 -11.14
CA LYS A 94 -19.73 1.60 -11.46
C LYS A 94 -18.84 2.42 -10.54
N ILE A 95 -17.87 1.76 -9.90
CA ILE A 95 -16.89 2.37 -9.00
C ILE A 95 -15.49 1.98 -9.47
N LEU A 96 -14.69 2.97 -9.82
CA LEU A 96 -13.29 2.79 -10.15
C LEU A 96 -12.43 3.01 -8.89
N TRP A 97 -11.81 1.96 -8.36
CA TRP A 97 -10.87 2.06 -7.24
C TRP A 97 -9.46 2.29 -7.78
N LEU A 98 -9.00 3.53 -7.71
CA LEU A 98 -7.70 3.95 -8.26
C LEU A 98 -6.60 3.85 -7.21
N HIS A 99 -5.62 3.00 -7.51
CA HIS A 99 -4.40 2.83 -6.72
C HIS A 99 -3.17 3.45 -7.39
N ASN A 100 -3.24 3.74 -8.69
CA ASN A 100 -2.13 4.24 -9.49
C ASN A 100 -2.50 5.54 -10.16
N LYS A 101 -1.49 6.41 -10.39
CA LYS A 101 -1.66 7.62 -11.20
C LYS A 101 -2.28 7.28 -12.56
N LEU A 102 -3.27 8.07 -12.95
CA LEU A 102 -3.97 7.91 -14.22
C LEU A 102 -4.01 9.26 -14.94
N GLN A 103 -3.09 9.44 -15.89
CA GLN A 103 -3.07 10.52 -16.86
C GLN A 103 -3.68 10.04 -18.17
N ILE A 104 -3.99 10.95 -19.09
CA ILE A 104 -4.68 10.64 -20.34
C ILE A 104 -3.97 9.56 -21.13
N GLU A 105 -2.66 9.72 -21.39
CA GLU A 105 -1.85 8.77 -22.14
C GLU A 105 -1.91 7.36 -21.53
N LYS A 106 -1.80 7.28 -20.20
CA LYS A 106 -1.91 6.02 -19.49
C LYS A 106 -3.33 5.45 -19.55
N ALA A 107 -4.35 6.30 -19.50
CA ALA A 107 -5.74 5.88 -19.64
C ALA A 107 -6.01 5.31 -21.03
N ILE A 108 -5.53 5.94 -22.08
CA ILE A 108 -5.63 5.47 -23.47
C ILE A 108 -4.88 4.14 -23.63
N ARG A 109 -3.60 4.07 -23.23
CA ARG A 109 -2.78 2.86 -23.31
C ARG A 109 -3.38 1.67 -22.56
N LYS A 110 -4.07 1.92 -21.44
CA LYS A 110 -4.75 0.90 -20.63
C LYS A 110 -6.20 0.66 -21.07
N LYS A 111 -6.65 1.24 -22.18
CA LYS A 111 -8.02 1.16 -22.70
C LYS A 111 -9.08 1.59 -21.68
N ASN A 112 -8.72 2.47 -20.74
CA ASN A 112 -9.62 2.99 -19.71
C ASN A 112 -10.25 4.35 -20.09
N PHE A 113 -9.67 5.11 -21.03
CA PHE A 113 -10.09 6.47 -21.37
C PHE A 113 -11.55 6.52 -21.83
N PHE A 114 -11.88 5.80 -22.89
CA PHE A 114 -13.25 5.78 -23.43
C PHE A 114 -14.27 5.19 -22.44
N PRO A 115 -14.03 4.04 -21.78
CA PRO A 115 -14.97 3.53 -20.79
C PRO A 115 -15.21 4.47 -19.61
N ILE A 116 -14.18 5.17 -19.12
CA ILE A 116 -14.35 6.18 -18.05
C ILE A 116 -15.25 7.30 -18.53
N ASN A 117 -14.95 7.89 -19.67
CA ASN A 117 -15.68 9.06 -20.17
C ASN A 117 -17.11 8.72 -20.63
N TYR A 118 -17.34 7.52 -21.16
CA TYR A 118 -18.66 7.04 -21.55
C TYR A 118 -19.53 6.67 -20.34
N HIS A 119 -19.00 5.84 -19.43
CA HIS A 119 -19.77 5.34 -18.30
C HIS A 119 -19.79 6.28 -17.09
N ARG A 120 -18.89 7.24 -17.03
CA ARG A 120 -18.72 8.21 -15.92
C ARG A 120 -18.84 7.54 -14.55
N PRO A 121 -17.95 6.59 -14.20
CA PRO A 121 -18.06 5.87 -12.94
C PRO A 121 -17.90 6.81 -11.75
N HIS A 122 -18.36 6.41 -10.58
CA HIS A 122 -17.82 6.95 -9.34
C HIS A 122 -16.35 6.54 -9.22
N VAL A 123 -15.50 7.40 -8.66
CA VAL A 123 -14.09 7.07 -8.44
C VAL A 123 -13.72 7.15 -6.97
N VAL A 124 -13.02 6.15 -6.48
CA VAL A 124 -12.41 6.10 -5.16
C VAL A 124 -10.90 6.23 -5.31
N PHE A 125 -10.34 7.32 -4.82
CA PHE A 125 -8.91 7.56 -4.73
C PHE A 125 -8.39 7.13 -3.36
N VAL A 126 -7.19 6.55 -3.35
CA VAL A 126 -6.56 6.09 -2.10
C VAL A 126 -5.86 7.22 -1.32
N SER A 127 -5.76 8.43 -1.89
CA SER A 127 -5.18 9.63 -1.26
C SER A 127 -5.64 10.91 -1.96
N ASN A 128 -5.55 12.06 -1.28
CA ASN A 128 -5.76 13.39 -1.87
C ASN A 128 -4.76 13.63 -3.02
N TYR A 129 -3.50 13.26 -2.81
CA TYR A 129 -2.48 13.37 -3.84
C TYR A 129 -2.90 12.70 -5.14
N LEU A 130 -3.39 11.46 -5.08
CA LEU A 130 -3.82 10.73 -6.27
C LEU A 130 -5.03 11.39 -6.93
N SER A 131 -5.98 11.90 -6.16
CA SER A 131 -7.13 12.65 -6.66
C SER A 131 -6.70 13.91 -7.43
N ASN A 132 -5.78 14.68 -6.85
CA ASN A 132 -5.28 15.92 -7.46
C ASN A 132 -4.40 15.66 -8.68
N PHE A 133 -3.69 14.53 -8.70
CA PHE A 133 -2.80 14.15 -9.80
C PHE A 133 -3.54 13.50 -10.97
N THR A 134 -4.79 13.06 -10.79
CA THR A 134 -5.57 12.41 -11.86
C THR A 134 -6.11 13.46 -12.85
N SER A 135 -5.96 13.19 -14.14
CA SER A 135 -6.36 14.11 -15.22
C SER A 135 -7.80 14.60 -15.10
N ARG A 136 -8.02 15.89 -15.35
CA ARG A 136 -9.36 16.50 -15.37
C ARG A 136 -10.20 16.09 -16.59
N PHE A 137 -9.58 15.59 -17.65
CA PHE A 137 -10.25 15.07 -18.84
C PHE A 137 -10.80 13.64 -18.67
N LEU A 138 -10.66 13.07 -17.49
CA LEU A 138 -11.32 11.84 -17.09
C LEU A 138 -12.58 12.19 -16.30
N PHE A 139 -13.75 11.96 -16.91
CA PHE A 139 -15.03 12.36 -16.35
C PHE A 139 -15.58 11.30 -15.40
N PHE A 140 -15.74 11.69 -14.15
CA PHE A 140 -16.29 10.85 -13.09
C PHE A 140 -17.62 11.46 -12.59
N LYS A 141 -18.57 10.60 -12.21
CA LYS A 141 -19.86 11.04 -11.65
C LYS A 141 -19.67 11.72 -10.29
N LYS A 142 -18.91 11.10 -9.40
CA LYS A 142 -18.48 11.66 -8.10
C LYS A 142 -17.09 11.17 -7.77
N ARG A 143 -16.32 11.97 -7.04
CA ARG A 143 -14.97 11.66 -6.56
C ARG A 143 -15.01 11.44 -5.04
N PHE A 144 -14.45 10.34 -4.57
CA PHE A 144 -14.35 9.99 -3.16
C PHE A 144 -12.90 9.71 -2.81
N ILE A 145 -12.53 9.99 -1.56
CA ILE A 145 -11.24 9.63 -1.01
C ILE A 145 -11.47 8.64 0.10
N ILE A 146 -11.10 7.37 -0.15
CA ILE A 146 -11.10 6.31 0.83
C ILE A 146 -9.69 5.71 0.82
N SER A 147 -8.93 5.98 1.88
CA SER A 147 -7.56 5.48 1.99
C SER A 147 -7.50 3.96 1.96
N ASN A 148 -6.35 3.44 1.58
CA ASN A 148 -6.06 2.03 1.81
C ASN A 148 -6.07 1.74 3.31
N PHE A 149 -6.26 0.48 3.67
CA PHE A 149 -6.32 0.04 5.05
C PHE A 149 -5.14 -0.85 5.41
N LEU A 150 -4.89 -0.92 6.70
CA LEU A 150 -3.90 -1.80 7.29
C LEU A 150 -4.38 -3.25 7.24
N SER A 151 -3.54 -4.13 6.69
CA SER A 151 -3.78 -5.57 6.78
C SER A 151 -3.80 -6.02 8.25
N ASN A 152 -4.77 -6.87 8.61
CA ASN A 152 -4.89 -7.42 9.96
C ASN A 152 -3.63 -8.14 10.42
N PHE A 153 -2.81 -8.64 9.48
CA PHE A 153 -1.54 -9.26 9.78
C PHE A 153 -0.56 -8.33 10.51
N PHE A 154 -0.55 -7.03 10.16
CA PHE A 154 0.35 -6.04 10.75
C PHE A 154 -0.20 -5.42 12.04
N ILE A 155 -1.42 -5.72 12.47
CA ILE A 155 -1.92 -5.29 13.77
C ILE A 155 -1.08 -5.97 14.86
N VAL A 156 -0.50 -5.16 15.76
CA VAL A 156 0.27 -5.65 16.91
C VAL A 156 -0.53 -5.47 18.19
N LYS A 157 -0.39 -6.44 19.11
CA LYS A 157 -1.02 -6.40 20.44
C LYS A 157 -0.15 -5.65 21.46
N LYS A 158 1.18 -5.83 21.36
CA LYS A 158 2.17 -5.26 22.28
C LYS A 158 3.28 -4.58 21.47
N MET A 159 3.58 -3.32 21.79
CA MET A 159 4.69 -2.58 21.18
C MET A 159 6.01 -2.98 21.82
N ASN A 160 7.07 -2.97 21.02
CA ASN A 160 8.43 -3.02 21.50
C ASN A 160 8.98 -1.59 21.56
N PHE A 161 9.48 -1.16 22.71
CA PHE A 161 10.13 0.13 22.90
C PHE A 161 11.66 0.01 22.90
N ASP A 162 12.20 -1.19 23.07
CA ASP A 162 13.62 -1.46 22.93
C ASP A 162 13.96 -1.70 21.46
N ARG A 163 14.47 -0.68 20.81
CA ARG A 163 14.74 -0.66 19.37
C ARG A 163 16.23 -0.68 19.08
N LYS A 164 16.61 -1.55 18.15
CA LYS A 164 17.99 -1.59 17.64
C LYS A 164 18.20 -0.42 16.69
N LYS A 165 19.45 0.06 16.56
CA LYS A 165 19.86 1.09 15.60
C LYS A 165 19.80 0.56 14.15
N ILE A 166 18.63 0.09 13.74
CA ILE A 166 18.34 -0.43 12.40
C ILE A 166 17.36 0.51 11.72
N PHE A 167 17.70 0.93 10.53
CA PHE A 167 16.79 1.62 9.63
C PHE A 167 16.34 0.67 8.52
N VAL A 168 15.08 0.75 8.15
CA VAL A 168 14.48 -0.16 7.16
C VAL A 168 14.10 0.60 5.91
N TRP A 169 14.50 0.04 4.77
CA TRP A 169 13.94 0.37 3.46
C TRP A 169 13.12 -0.82 2.96
N SER A 170 11.85 -0.62 2.64
CA SER A 170 10.96 -1.70 2.19
C SER A 170 10.16 -1.34 0.93
N VAL A 171 10.69 -0.45 0.11
CA VAL A 171 10.08 -0.01 -1.14
C VAL A 171 10.63 -0.86 -2.30
N GLN A 172 9.75 -1.35 -3.19
CA GLN A 172 10.11 -2.33 -4.22
C GLN A 172 10.93 -1.77 -5.39
N ARG A 173 10.96 -0.46 -5.59
CA ARG A 173 11.66 0.20 -6.70
C ARG A 173 12.75 1.10 -6.15
N ASP A 174 13.69 1.43 -7.02
CA ASP A 174 14.59 2.53 -6.74
C ASP A 174 13.78 3.84 -6.73
N LYS A 175 13.57 4.35 -5.54
CA LYS A 175 12.86 5.59 -5.25
C LYS A 175 13.74 6.51 -4.40
N GLY A 176 15.00 6.64 -4.81
CA GLY A 176 16.06 7.33 -4.08
C GLY A 176 16.91 6.37 -3.22
N LEU A 177 16.90 5.06 -3.52
CA LEU A 177 17.71 4.08 -2.79
C LEU A 177 19.20 4.23 -3.12
N SER A 178 19.54 4.54 -4.36
CA SER A 178 20.93 4.73 -4.79
C SER A 178 21.58 5.86 -4.03
N GLU A 179 20.90 6.99 -3.94
CA GLU A 179 21.35 8.17 -3.20
C GLU A 179 21.40 7.91 -1.69
N LEU A 180 20.45 7.17 -1.17
CA LEU A 180 20.47 6.74 0.24
C LEU A 180 21.70 5.88 0.54
N ILE A 181 22.05 4.93 -0.34
CA ILE A 181 23.22 4.06 -0.18
C ILE A 181 24.50 4.90 -0.19
N GLU A 182 24.61 5.87 -1.10
CA GLU A 182 25.75 6.77 -1.19
C GLU A 182 25.92 7.58 0.10
N ILE A 183 24.86 8.21 0.58
CA ILE A 183 24.86 8.96 1.86
C ILE A 183 25.19 8.02 3.02
N TRP A 184 24.68 6.78 3.00
CA TRP A 184 24.95 5.81 4.04
C TRP A 184 26.44 5.48 4.14
N ILE A 185 27.08 5.19 3.01
CA ILE A 185 28.49 4.83 2.96
C ILE A 185 29.38 6.02 3.35
N ASN A 186 29.12 7.19 2.77
CA ASN A 186 30.00 8.34 2.84
C ASN A 186 29.81 9.19 4.13
N LYS A 187 28.66 9.11 4.77
CA LYS A 187 28.32 9.97 5.91
C LYS A 187 27.85 9.19 7.12
N ILE A 188 26.77 8.39 6.99
CA ILE A 188 26.12 7.76 8.14
C ILE A 188 27.03 6.70 8.76
N TYR A 189 27.57 5.79 7.97
CA TYR A 189 28.48 4.76 8.44
C TYR A 189 29.80 5.33 9.00
N GLN A 190 30.30 6.41 8.42
CA GLN A 190 31.53 7.07 8.92
C GLN A 190 31.34 7.65 10.33
N ARG A 191 30.17 8.20 10.60
CA ARG A 191 29.85 8.87 11.86
C ARG A 191 29.41 7.89 12.96
N ASP A 192 28.68 6.82 12.64
CA ASP A 192 28.27 5.78 13.60
C ASP A 192 28.25 4.38 12.94
N LYS A 193 29.31 3.62 13.17
CA LYS A 193 29.45 2.25 12.67
C LYS A 193 28.50 1.23 13.29
N SER A 194 27.71 1.59 14.31
CA SER A 194 26.73 0.68 14.93
C SER A 194 25.37 0.70 14.22
N VAL A 195 25.11 1.68 13.37
CA VAL A 195 23.86 1.84 12.64
C VAL A 195 23.80 0.89 11.43
N LYS A 196 22.64 0.27 11.20
CA LYS A 196 22.42 -0.70 10.11
C LYS A 196 21.28 -0.30 9.20
N LEU A 197 21.45 -0.51 7.90
CA LEU A 197 20.41 -0.35 6.89
C LEU A 197 19.95 -1.72 6.36
N TYR A 198 18.67 -2.03 6.54
CA TYR A 198 18.04 -3.26 6.07
C TYR A 198 17.14 -2.95 4.87
N ILE A 199 17.42 -3.55 3.72
CA ILE A 199 16.75 -3.30 2.45
C ILE A 199 15.95 -4.54 2.06
N PHE A 200 14.62 -4.36 1.88
CA PHE A 200 13.68 -5.39 1.49
C PHE A 200 12.99 -5.05 0.16
N GLY A 201 12.53 -6.08 -0.56
CA GLY A 201 11.69 -5.93 -1.75
C GLY A 201 12.43 -5.56 -3.02
N VAL A 202 13.70 -5.23 -2.95
CA VAL A 202 14.54 -4.90 -4.11
C VAL A 202 15.21 -6.18 -4.61
N ASN A 203 14.86 -6.58 -5.84
CA ASN A 203 15.50 -7.72 -6.52
C ASN A 203 16.72 -7.20 -7.30
N ASN A 204 17.74 -6.78 -6.61
CA ASN A 204 19.00 -6.47 -7.28
C ASN A 204 19.83 -7.75 -7.39
N LYS A 205 20.17 -8.12 -8.61
CA LYS A 205 21.28 -9.04 -8.89
C LYS A 205 22.59 -8.29 -8.55
N ILE A 206 22.87 -8.18 -7.25
CA ILE A 206 24.10 -7.56 -6.77
C ILE A 206 25.20 -8.60 -6.90
N SER A 207 26.32 -8.24 -7.54
CA SER A 207 27.48 -9.11 -7.62
C SER A 207 27.97 -9.49 -6.21
N LYS A 208 28.61 -10.65 -6.08
CA LYS A 208 29.10 -11.13 -4.79
C LYS A 208 30.06 -10.13 -4.12
N SER A 209 30.99 -9.56 -4.89
CA SER A 209 31.93 -8.53 -4.43
C SER A 209 31.22 -7.26 -3.92
N LYS A 210 30.27 -6.71 -4.69
CA LYS A 210 29.49 -5.55 -4.27
C LYS A 210 28.65 -5.83 -3.02
N ASN A 211 28.08 -7.03 -2.88
CA ASN A 211 27.33 -7.42 -1.69
C ASN A 211 28.22 -7.48 -0.45
N THR A 212 29.43 -8.04 -0.57
CA THR A 212 30.43 -8.07 0.52
C THR A 212 30.82 -6.66 0.93
N PHE A 213 31.12 -5.77 -0.03
CA PHE A 213 31.42 -4.38 0.25
C PHE A 213 30.27 -3.67 0.98
N LEU A 214 29.03 -3.82 0.52
CA LEU A 214 27.87 -3.18 1.17
C LEU A 214 27.67 -3.71 2.60
N LYS A 215 27.83 -5.00 2.83
CA LYS A 215 27.78 -5.60 4.18
C LYS A 215 28.85 -5.02 5.10
N SER A 216 30.08 -4.75 4.62
CA SER A 216 31.14 -4.10 5.42
C SER A 216 30.77 -2.65 5.81
N LYS A 217 29.80 -2.03 5.13
CA LYS A 217 29.22 -0.72 5.44
C LYS A 217 27.87 -0.83 6.18
N ASN A 218 27.56 -1.99 6.77
CA ASN A 218 26.31 -2.26 7.47
C ASN A 218 25.03 -2.08 6.63
N ILE A 219 25.11 -2.33 5.33
CA ILE A 219 23.97 -2.34 4.39
C ILE A 219 23.66 -3.79 4.03
N PHE A 220 22.43 -4.24 4.30
CA PHE A 220 22.03 -5.63 4.12
C PHE A 220 20.81 -5.72 3.19
N PHE A 221 20.94 -6.44 2.07
CA PHE A 221 19.87 -6.72 1.13
C PHE A 221 19.25 -8.09 1.43
N PHE A 222 17.94 -8.10 1.68
CA PHE A 222 17.19 -9.33 1.99
C PHE A 222 16.27 -9.77 0.85
N GLY A 223 16.13 -8.95 -0.22
CA GLY A 223 15.18 -9.23 -1.27
C GLY A 223 13.73 -9.32 -0.76
N ARG A 224 12.94 -10.20 -1.38
CA ARG A 224 11.55 -10.41 -0.99
C ARG A 224 11.47 -11.42 0.16
N VAL A 225 10.96 -10.98 1.30
CA VAL A 225 10.81 -11.80 2.51
C VAL A 225 9.34 -12.06 2.85
N SER A 226 9.09 -12.95 3.79
CA SER A 226 7.75 -13.18 4.34
C SER A 226 7.25 -11.97 5.13
N LYS A 227 5.93 -11.77 5.18
CA LYS A 227 5.30 -10.72 6.00
C LYS A 227 5.68 -10.85 7.48
N SER A 228 5.87 -12.09 7.97
CA SER A 228 6.31 -12.36 9.35
C SER A 228 7.71 -11.79 9.61
N LYS A 229 8.68 -12.08 8.73
CA LYS A 229 10.04 -11.52 8.85
C LYS A 229 10.03 -10.00 8.78
N LEU A 230 9.24 -9.42 7.86
CA LEU A 230 9.12 -7.98 7.72
C LEU A 230 8.54 -7.34 8.99
N LYS A 231 7.43 -7.88 9.52
CA LYS A 231 6.81 -7.41 10.77
C LYS A 231 7.76 -7.50 11.96
N SER A 232 8.46 -8.63 12.12
CA SER A 232 9.46 -8.78 13.17
C SER A 232 10.60 -7.76 13.05
N THR A 233 11.05 -7.49 11.82
CA THR A 233 12.06 -6.44 11.60
C THR A 233 11.52 -5.06 11.96
N TYR A 234 10.30 -4.70 11.56
CA TYR A 234 9.69 -3.41 11.92
C TYR A 234 9.58 -3.22 13.45
N LEU A 235 9.22 -4.28 14.17
CA LEU A 235 9.11 -4.24 15.64
C LEU A 235 10.46 -4.04 16.35
N ASN A 236 11.57 -4.34 15.71
CA ASN A 236 12.91 -4.25 16.32
C ASN A 236 13.76 -3.11 15.76
N SER A 237 13.27 -2.38 14.75
CA SER A 237 14.00 -1.30 14.09
C SER A 237 13.65 0.07 14.67
N LEU A 238 14.56 1.02 14.56
CA LEU A 238 14.40 2.37 15.09
C LEU A 238 13.58 3.27 14.17
N GLY A 239 13.74 3.14 12.86
CA GLY A 239 13.04 3.96 11.88
C GLY A 239 12.92 3.29 10.51
N MET A 240 11.96 3.74 9.71
CA MET A 240 11.82 3.39 8.31
C MET A 240 12.18 4.59 7.44
N ILE A 241 12.95 4.37 6.39
CA ILE A 241 13.24 5.40 5.39
C ILE A 241 12.31 5.16 4.20
N CYS A 242 11.42 6.12 3.96
CA CYS A 242 10.50 6.12 2.83
C CYS A 242 10.41 7.54 2.27
N LEU A 243 11.20 7.83 1.22
CA LEU A 243 11.43 9.19 0.76
C LEU A 243 10.21 9.85 0.09
N GLY A 244 9.24 9.05 -0.35
CA GLY A 244 7.98 9.57 -0.90
C GLY A 244 8.00 9.80 -2.41
N TYR A 245 8.99 9.29 -3.14
CA TYR A 245 8.98 9.37 -4.59
C TYR A 245 7.92 8.44 -5.19
N ASP A 246 7.08 9.00 -6.05
CA ASP A 246 6.03 8.28 -6.80
C ASP A 246 5.11 7.39 -5.93
N GLU A 247 4.82 7.81 -4.70
CA GLU A 247 3.89 7.10 -3.83
C GLU A 247 2.46 7.60 -4.02
N THR A 248 1.52 6.66 -4.21
CA THR A 248 0.09 6.97 -4.27
C THR A 248 -0.62 6.77 -2.93
N PHE A 249 -0.04 5.97 -2.01
CA PHE A 249 -0.48 5.80 -0.63
C PHE A 249 0.66 5.38 0.31
N CYS A 250 1.53 4.46 -0.12
CA CYS A 250 2.62 3.84 0.66
C CYS A 250 2.14 2.91 1.79
N LEU A 251 1.65 1.73 1.42
CA LEU A 251 1.24 0.71 2.39
C LEU A 251 2.36 0.31 3.36
N ASN A 252 3.61 0.27 2.90
CA ASN A 252 4.75 -0.09 3.76
C ASN A 252 4.94 0.92 4.91
N ALA A 253 4.70 2.20 4.66
CA ALA A 253 4.74 3.23 5.69
C ALA A 253 3.65 3.00 6.75
N LEU A 254 2.44 2.67 6.32
CA LEU A 254 1.34 2.32 7.21
C LEU A 254 1.64 1.05 8.03
N GLU A 255 2.17 0.01 7.38
CA GLU A 255 2.57 -1.25 8.03
C GLU A 255 3.69 -1.00 9.06
N GLY A 256 4.68 -0.15 8.73
CA GLY A 256 5.73 0.27 9.65
C GLY A 256 5.17 1.02 10.86
N ASN A 257 4.35 2.04 10.64
CA ASN A 257 3.71 2.79 11.74
C ASN A 257 2.85 1.88 12.63
N SER A 258 2.19 0.88 12.08
CA SER A 258 1.39 -0.07 12.88
C SER A 258 2.24 -0.94 13.81
N CYS A 259 3.51 -1.08 13.52
CA CYS A 259 4.52 -1.70 14.38
C CYS A 259 5.22 -0.67 15.30
N GLY A 260 4.76 0.59 15.32
CA GLY A 260 5.37 1.68 16.05
C GLY A 260 6.66 2.20 15.41
N LEU A 261 6.93 1.86 14.15
CA LEU A 261 8.15 2.29 13.44
C LEU A 261 7.92 3.67 12.82
N PRO A 262 8.57 4.75 13.31
CA PRO A 262 8.44 6.07 12.70
C PRO A 262 9.09 6.13 11.32
N ILE A 263 8.58 7.01 10.46
CA ILE A 263 9.02 7.15 9.08
C ILE A 263 9.92 8.38 8.95
N ILE A 264 11.06 8.23 8.27
CA ILE A 264 11.85 9.36 7.77
C ILE A 264 11.50 9.54 6.30
N THR A 265 11.02 10.72 5.92
CA THR A 265 10.47 11.00 4.60
C THR A 265 10.73 12.44 4.17
N PHE A 266 10.65 12.71 2.86
CA PHE A 266 10.60 14.08 2.35
C PHE A 266 9.19 14.70 2.42
N GLY A 267 8.18 13.97 2.89
CA GLY A 267 6.82 14.47 2.96
C GLY A 267 6.24 14.83 1.59
N LYS A 268 6.65 14.14 0.54
CA LYS A 268 6.19 14.36 -0.83
C LYS A 268 5.13 13.34 -1.24
N THR A 269 4.41 13.64 -2.33
CA THR A 269 3.38 12.78 -2.90
C THR A 269 2.31 12.39 -1.87
N ALA A 270 1.83 11.16 -1.84
CA ALA A 270 0.83 10.74 -0.85
C ALA A 270 1.35 10.74 0.60
N LEU A 271 2.67 10.71 0.80
CA LEU A 271 3.23 10.82 2.14
C LEU A 271 3.06 12.23 2.73
N LYS A 272 2.79 13.27 1.92
CA LYS A 272 2.39 14.59 2.42
C LYS A 272 1.07 14.53 3.21
N ASP A 273 0.12 13.75 2.73
CA ASP A 273 -1.20 13.61 3.36
C ASP A 273 -1.15 12.70 4.61
N TYR A 274 -0.17 11.77 4.65
CA TYR A 274 -0.05 10.75 5.67
C TYR A 274 0.86 11.14 6.85
N SER A 275 1.93 11.89 6.57
CA SER A 275 3.01 12.17 7.52
C SER A 275 2.72 13.40 8.37
N ILE A 276 2.80 13.25 9.70
CA ILE A 276 2.71 14.32 10.67
C ILE A 276 4.09 14.44 11.35
N SER A 277 4.75 15.60 11.18
CA SER A 277 6.09 15.84 11.70
C SER A 277 6.15 15.65 13.22
N ASN A 278 7.18 14.95 13.70
CA ASN A 278 7.43 14.63 15.10
C ASN A 278 6.26 13.88 15.81
N TYR A 279 5.32 13.35 15.03
CA TYR A 279 4.23 12.52 15.54
C TYR A 279 4.35 11.07 15.06
N ASN A 280 4.24 10.82 13.77
CA ASN A 280 4.44 9.48 13.16
C ASN A 280 5.60 9.46 12.14
N SER A 281 6.19 10.62 11.88
CA SER A 281 7.21 10.82 10.86
C SER A 281 8.21 11.87 11.28
N ILE A 282 9.41 11.80 10.70
CA ILE A 282 10.43 12.82 10.72
C ILE A 282 10.60 13.30 9.28
N ILE A 283 10.38 14.58 9.04
CA ILE A 283 10.41 15.13 7.68
C ILE A 283 11.79 15.73 7.40
N ALA A 284 12.46 15.20 6.38
CA ALA A 284 13.69 15.76 5.81
C ALA A 284 13.34 16.64 4.61
N LYS A 285 14.07 17.73 4.41
CA LYS A 285 13.86 18.65 3.29
C LYS A 285 14.36 18.06 1.96
N ASN A 286 15.50 17.39 2.00
CA ASN A 286 16.21 16.81 0.86
C ASN A 286 17.20 15.73 1.33
N PHE A 287 18.02 15.21 0.45
CA PHE A 287 19.04 14.21 0.77
C PHE A 287 20.14 14.73 1.72
N THR A 288 20.51 15.99 1.64
CA THR A 288 21.50 16.59 2.58
C THR A 288 20.94 16.64 3.99
N ASP A 289 19.65 16.94 4.15
CA ASP A 289 18.99 16.96 5.47
C ASP A 289 18.64 15.55 5.98
N LEU A 290 18.60 14.54 5.09
CA LEU A 290 18.27 13.17 5.46
C LEU A 290 19.24 12.60 6.52
N GLU A 291 20.52 12.83 6.37
CA GLU A 291 21.55 12.45 7.34
C GLU A 291 21.23 13.08 8.71
N ASN A 292 20.97 14.38 8.75
CA ASN A 292 20.66 15.10 9.99
C ASN A 292 19.42 14.51 10.67
N LYS A 293 18.39 14.11 9.91
CA LYS A 293 17.16 13.52 10.45
C LYS A 293 17.38 12.10 10.97
N ILE A 294 18.28 11.32 10.37
CA ILE A 294 18.68 10.01 10.89
C ILE A 294 19.37 10.19 12.24
N PHE A 295 20.35 11.10 12.33
CA PHE A 295 21.05 11.37 13.59
C PHE A 295 20.16 12.06 14.61
N TYR A 296 19.24 12.93 14.21
CA TYR A 296 18.22 13.46 15.11
C TYR A 296 17.42 12.33 15.78
N LEU A 297 16.94 11.33 15.03
CA LEU A 297 16.23 10.19 15.61
C LEU A 297 17.12 9.38 16.55
N LEU A 298 18.39 9.19 16.20
CA LEU A 298 19.37 8.47 17.03
C LEU A 298 19.65 9.19 18.34
N SER A 299 19.70 10.53 18.34
CA SER A 299 20.04 11.38 19.51
C SER A 299 18.86 11.65 20.45
N LEU A 300 17.62 11.37 20.03
CA LEU A 300 16.46 11.57 20.90
C LEU A 300 16.61 10.79 22.21
N SER A 301 16.16 11.40 23.32
CA SER A 301 16.06 10.70 24.60
C SER A 301 15.11 9.49 24.50
N LYS A 302 15.26 8.53 25.41
CA LYS A 302 14.39 7.34 25.46
C LYS A 302 12.91 7.74 25.47
N HIS A 303 12.54 8.67 26.35
CA HIS A 303 11.15 9.17 26.45
C HIS A 303 10.62 9.73 25.11
N LYS A 304 11.42 10.55 24.40
CA LYS A 304 11.01 11.10 23.09
C LYS A 304 10.88 10.02 22.02
N LYS A 305 11.76 9.01 22.01
CA LYS A 305 11.66 7.83 21.12
C LYS A 305 10.40 7.03 21.42
N ASP A 306 10.12 6.75 22.69
CA ASP A 306 8.94 5.97 23.11
C ASP A 306 7.64 6.70 22.74
N LYS A 307 7.61 8.04 22.92
CA LYS A 307 6.49 8.88 22.49
C LYS A 307 6.26 8.78 20.96
N LEU A 308 7.34 8.86 20.17
CA LEU A 308 7.26 8.77 18.71
C LEU A 308 6.78 7.39 18.25
N ILE A 309 7.27 6.31 18.89
CA ILE A 309 6.82 4.93 18.65
C ILE A 309 5.31 4.80 18.94
N LYS A 310 4.86 5.27 20.10
CA LYS A 310 3.45 5.25 20.52
C LYS A 310 2.56 6.05 19.56
N ASN A 311 3.02 7.21 19.15
CA ASN A 311 2.29 8.08 18.22
C ASN A 311 2.19 7.44 16.82
N SER A 312 3.26 6.85 16.30
CA SER A 312 3.28 6.12 15.04
C SER A 312 2.24 4.98 15.06
N PHE A 313 2.23 4.19 16.12
CA PHE A 313 1.24 3.13 16.31
C PHE A 313 -0.19 3.68 16.38
N ASN A 314 -0.44 4.73 17.16
CA ASN A 314 -1.76 5.33 17.30
C ASN A 314 -2.26 5.94 15.98
N HIS A 315 -1.37 6.55 15.20
CA HIS A 315 -1.71 7.08 13.87
C HIS A 315 -2.24 5.98 12.95
N SER A 316 -1.62 4.81 12.94
CA SER A 316 -2.03 3.68 12.10
C SER A 316 -3.43 3.15 12.39
N LYS A 317 -3.95 3.35 13.60
CA LYS A 317 -5.28 2.85 14.02
C LYS A 317 -6.41 3.42 13.16
N LYS A 318 -6.27 4.65 12.65
CA LYS A 318 -7.25 5.30 11.76
C LYS A 318 -7.47 4.55 10.45
N PHE A 319 -6.48 3.76 10.05
CA PHE A 319 -6.47 3.00 8.80
C PHE A 319 -6.81 1.52 9.00
N ARG A 320 -7.32 1.12 10.14
CA ARG A 320 -7.75 -0.26 10.37
C ARG A 320 -8.91 -0.63 9.46
N LEU A 321 -8.91 -1.87 9.01
CA LEU A 321 -9.91 -2.37 8.06
C LEU A 321 -11.35 -2.18 8.55
N ASN A 322 -11.62 -2.39 9.84
CA ASN A 322 -12.96 -2.16 10.43
C ASN A 322 -13.42 -0.70 10.40
N ILE A 323 -12.50 0.26 10.29
CA ILE A 323 -12.85 1.69 10.15
C ILE A 323 -13.06 2.00 8.66
N ILE A 324 -12.12 1.61 7.81
CA ILE A 324 -12.17 1.93 6.38
C ILE A 324 -13.31 1.18 5.68
N SER A 325 -13.62 -0.07 6.06
CA SER A 325 -14.77 -0.81 5.49
C SER A 325 -16.12 -0.13 5.72
N LYS A 326 -16.28 0.57 6.85
CA LYS A 326 -17.51 1.37 7.11
C LYS A 326 -17.67 2.50 6.08
N LEU A 327 -16.57 3.12 5.64
CA LEU A 327 -16.60 4.13 4.57
C LEU A 327 -17.03 3.52 3.23
N TRP A 328 -16.57 2.32 2.91
CA TRP A 328 -17.02 1.57 1.74
C TRP A 328 -18.50 1.23 1.80
N ILE A 329 -18.99 0.74 2.94
CA ILE A 329 -20.41 0.42 3.15
C ILE A 329 -21.27 1.70 3.00
N LYS A 330 -20.82 2.82 3.60
CA LYS A 330 -21.50 4.12 3.45
C LYS A 330 -21.52 4.56 1.98
N LEU A 331 -20.41 4.38 1.26
CA LEU A 331 -20.34 4.67 -0.18
C LEU A 331 -21.40 3.87 -0.95
N PHE A 332 -21.48 2.54 -0.76
CA PHE A 332 -22.42 1.69 -1.48
C PHE A 332 -23.90 2.05 -1.22
N LYS A 333 -24.21 2.55 -0.02
CA LYS A 333 -25.57 3.00 0.33
C LYS A 333 -25.93 4.36 -0.31
N ASN A 334 -24.93 5.23 -0.55
CA ASN A 334 -25.14 6.63 -0.92
C ASN A 334 -24.93 6.94 -2.41
N ILE A 335 -24.62 5.94 -3.24
CA ILE A 335 -24.45 6.13 -4.69
C ILE A 335 -25.63 5.64 -5.49
#